data_50ce36de93e94ab0b8b3fe506dedee91
#
_entry.id   50ce36de93e94ab0b8b3fe506dedee91
#
_cell.length_a   1.000
_cell.length_b   1.000
_cell.length_c   1.000
_cell.angle_alpha   90.00
_cell.angle_beta   90.00
_cell.angle_gamma   90.00
#
_symmetry.space_group_name_H-M   'P 1'
#
loop_
_entity.id
_entity.type
_entity.pdbx_description
1 polymer ?
#
loop_
_entity_poly.entity_id
_entity_poly.type
_entity_poly.pdbx_seq_one_letter_code
_entity_poly.pdbx_strand_id
1 'polypeptide(L)'
;QIGVLLAEELIYNVNSHYKPVCFIETDPSKAGTKLEGLPVFPEKGALSEIKNLQVKEIFIAIPKIDSDRAREIYDYYSVSGCKVKLYDFPIKAGIESAEEENEHEERRRVLKEISIEDLLFRNSMKINGSATREFYHGKVVLVTGGGGSIGSEICRQIAKCKPKKLIIFDIYENNAYDIEQSLKYMYGDKLDLAVEIGSVRDRDRLDSVFAYYRPQIVFHAAAHKHVPLMEHSNCEAVKNNVFGTYNTADVAEKYGVDKF
;
A
#
# COMPACT_ATOMS: atom_id res chain seq x y z
N GLN A 1 -8.79 -2.15 28.67
CA GLN A 1 -9.11 -0.70 28.81
C GLN A 1 -9.53 -0.07 27.49
N ILE A 2 -8.75 -0.22 26.40
CA ILE A 2 -9.06 0.38 25.09
C ILE A 2 -10.32 -0.26 24.47
N GLY A 3 -10.48 -1.57 24.55
CA GLY A 3 -11.68 -2.26 24.08
C GLY A 3 -12.97 -1.80 24.76
N VAL A 4 -12.90 -1.44 26.05
CA VAL A 4 -14.04 -0.90 26.78
C VAL A 4 -14.40 0.49 26.27
N LEU A 5 -13.41 1.36 26.10
CA LEU A 5 -13.62 2.71 25.52
C LEU A 5 -14.22 2.66 24.13
N LEU A 6 -13.78 1.71 23.28
CA LEU A 6 -14.36 1.49 21.97
C LEU A 6 -15.82 1.02 22.08
N ALA A 7 -16.11 0.07 22.97
CA ALA A 7 -17.47 -0.42 23.15
C ALA A 7 -18.41 0.67 23.67
N GLU A 8 -17.99 1.48 24.65
CA GLU A 8 -18.75 2.63 25.13
C GLU A 8 -19.05 3.61 23.99
N GLU A 9 -18.04 3.93 23.17
CA GLU A 9 -18.23 4.81 22.01
C GLU A 9 -19.26 4.25 21.02
N LEU A 10 -19.19 2.95 20.73
CA LEU A 10 -20.11 2.29 19.81
C LEU A 10 -21.54 2.15 20.37
N ILE A 11 -21.68 2.03 21.69
CA ILE A 11 -22.98 1.92 22.39
C ILE A 11 -23.67 3.29 22.46
N TYR A 12 -22.93 4.34 22.81
CA TYR A 12 -23.50 5.66 23.08
C TYR A 12 -23.50 6.61 21.88
N ASN A 13 -22.81 6.26 20.81
CA ASN A 13 -22.82 7.07 19.58
C ASN A 13 -24.07 6.77 18.76
N VAL A 14 -25.01 7.72 18.73
CA VAL A 14 -26.28 7.63 17.99
C VAL A 14 -26.10 7.37 16.48
N ASN A 15 -24.96 7.75 15.92
CA ASN A 15 -24.62 7.56 14.52
C ASN A 15 -23.84 6.26 14.27
N SER A 16 -23.61 5.44 15.28
CA SER A 16 -22.90 4.18 15.13
C SER A 16 -23.82 3.13 14.48
N HIS A 17 -23.32 2.50 13.44
CA HIS A 17 -23.97 1.34 12.80
C HIS A 17 -23.56 0.00 13.46
N TYR A 18 -22.72 0.05 14.49
CA TYR A 18 -22.20 -1.12 15.19
C TYR A 18 -22.90 -1.32 16.53
N LYS A 19 -23.18 -2.58 16.84
CA LYS A 19 -23.71 -3.00 18.14
C LYS A 19 -22.74 -4.01 18.74
N PRO A 20 -21.94 -3.63 19.74
CA PRO A 20 -21.07 -4.58 20.44
C PRO A 20 -21.91 -5.68 21.11
N VAL A 21 -21.46 -6.92 21.05
CA VAL A 21 -22.17 -8.08 21.61
C VAL A 21 -21.36 -8.86 22.64
N CYS A 22 -20.04 -8.78 22.58
CA CYS A 22 -19.15 -9.40 23.56
C CYS A 22 -17.74 -8.78 23.51
N PHE A 23 -16.96 -9.09 24.53
CA PHE A 23 -15.51 -8.92 24.54
C PHE A 23 -14.82 -10.27 24.46
N ILE A 24 -13.66 -10.29 23.85
CA ILE A 24 -12.73 -11.41 23.86
C ILE A 24 -11.45 -10.93 24.53
N GLU A 25 -11.02 -11.64 25.58
CA GLU A 25 -9.87 -11.26 26.39
C GLU A 25 -8.78 -12.32 26.30
N THR A 26 -7.56 -11.87 26.09
CA THR A 26 -6.38 -12.73 25.99
C THR A 26 -5.89 -13.21 27.36
N ASP A 27 -6.18 -12.44 28.42
CA ASP A 27 -5.90 -12.80 29.81
C ASP A 27 -7.02 -13.65 30.39
N PRO A 28 -6.80 -14.97 30.63
CA PRO A 28 -7.84 -15.86 31.12
C PRO A 28 -8.43 -15.46 32.49
N SER A 29 -7.67 -14.68 33.29
CA SER A 29 -8.14 -14.25 34.63
C SER A 29 -9.29 -13.25 34.56
N LYS A 30 -9.47 -12.58 33.44
CA LYS A 30 -10.52 -11.57 33.20
C LYS A 30 -11.73 -12.14 32.45
N ALA A 31 -11.63 -13.35 31.97
CA ALA A 31 -12.75 -14.03 31.31
C ALA A 31 -13.86 -14.42 32.29
N GLY A 32 -15.08 -14.58 31.78
CA GLY A 32 -16.26 -14.95 32.60
C GLY A 32 -16.91 -13.79 33.34
N THR A 33 -16.40 -12.57 33.18
CA THR A 33 -16.98 -11.34 33.71
C THR A 33 -17.92 -10.65 32.73
N LYS A 34 -18.53 -9.56 33.14
CA LYS A 34 -19.25 -8.65 32.24
C LYS A 34 -18.60 -7.27 32.30
N LEU A 35 -18.42 -6.65 31.15
CA LEU A 35 -17.99 -5.26 31.00
C LEU A 35 -19.04 -4.51 30.19
N GLU A 36 -19.49 -3.36 30.65
CA GLU A 36 -20.57 -2.57 30.03
C GLU A 36 -21.83 -3.41 29.71
N GLY A 37 -22.12 -4.39 30.56
CA GLY A 37 -23.26 -5.31 30.37
C GLY A 37 -22.99 -6.44 29.36
N LEU A 38 -21.89 -6.44 28.67
CA LEU A 38 -21.51 -7.44 27.67
C LEU A 38 -20.63 -8.56 28.27
N PRO A 39 -20.81 -9.81 27.84
CA PRO A 39 -20.00 -10.92 28.33
C PRO A 39 -18.56 -10.82 27.85
N VAL A 40 -17.63 -11.29 28.68
CA VAL A 40 -16.20 -11.39 28.37
C VAL A 40 -15.83 -12.87 28.19
N PHE A 41 -15.46 -13.26 27.00
CA PHE A 41 -15.05 -14.63 26.69
C PHE A 41 -13.52 -14.75 26.63
N PRO A 42 -12.96 -15.91 27.00
CA PRO A 42 -11.55 -16.16 26.78
C PRO A 42 -11.23 -16.33 25.29
N GLU A 43 -10.05 -15.96 24.87
CA GLU A 43 -9.57 -16.16 23.50
C GLU A 43 -9.71 -17.64 23.06
N LYS A 44 -9.36 -18.55 23.97
CA LYS A 44 -9.51 -19.99 23.76
C LYS A 44 -10.98 -20.38 23.73
N GLY A 45 -11.48 -20.79 22.56
CA GLY A 45 -12.90 -21.15 22.36
C GLY A 45 -13.77 -20.01 21.84
N ALA A 46 -13.23 -18.81 21.65
CA ALA A 46 -13.98 -17.64 21.19
C ALA A 46 -14.67 -17.85 19.84
N LEU A 47 -14.13 -18.69 18.94
CA LEU A 47 -14.74 -18.98 17.62
C LEU A 47 -16.14 -19.58 17.73
N SER A 48 -16.41 -20.42 18.74
CA SER A 48 -17.74 -20.97 18.99
C SER A 48 -18.73 -19.90 19.44
N GLU A 49 -18.29 -19.00 20.32
CA GLU A 49 -19.14 -17.91 20.81
C GLU A 49 -19.42 -16.86 19.72
N ILE A 50 -18.42 -16.56 18.88
CA ILE A 50 -18.57 -15.71 17.69
C ILE A 50 -19.68 -16.24 16.79
N LYS A 51 -19.68 -17.55 16.55
CA LYS A 51 -20.71 -18.21 15.74
C LYS A 51 -22.08 -18.21 16.41
N ASN A 52 -22.15 -18.51 17.71
CA ASN A 52 -23.39 -18.53 18.48
C ASN A 52 -24.05 -17.14 18.53
N LEU A 53 -23.26 -16.09 18.69
CA LEU A 53 -23.71 -14.70 18.73
C LEU A 53 -23.89 -14.08 17.34
N GLN A 54 -23.65 -14.83 16.26
CA GLN A 54 -23.73 -14.36 14.87
C GLN A 54 -22.94 -13.06 14.62
N VAL A 55 -21.75 -12.97 15.19
CA VAL A 55 -20.85 -11.82 15.02
C VAL A 55 -20.53 -11.62 13.54
N LYS A 56 -20.55 -10.38 13.08
CA LYS A 56 -20.21 -10.01 11.69
C LYS A 56 -18.81 -9.42 11.58
N GLU A 57 -18.40 -8.70 12.61
CA GLU A 57 -17.12 -7.97 12.59
C GLU A 57 -16.42 -8.11 13.94
N ILE A 58 -15.10 -8.17 13.89
CA ILE A 58 -14.22 -8.28 15.06
C ILE A 58 -13.26 -7.10 15.05
N PHE A 59 -13.18 -6.39 16.19
CA PHE A 59 -12.28 -5.26 16.35
C PHE A 59 -11.12 -5.65 17.26
N ILE A 60 -9.88 -5.56 16.76
CA ILE A 60 -8.66 -5.75 17.53
C ILE A 60 -8.34 -4.42 18.21
N ALA A 61 -8.54 -4.32 19.53
CA ALA A 61 -8.36 -3.12 20.33
C ALA A 61 -7.21 -3.32 21.35
N ILE A 62 -6.04 -3.76 20.91
CA ILE A 62 -4.86 -4.02 21.73
C ILE A 62 -3.85 -2.89 21.49
N PRO A 63 -3.49 -2.12 22.55
CA PRO A 63 -2.55 -1.02 22.39
C PRO A 63 -1.14 -1.54 22.06
N LYS A 64 -0.47 -0.92 21.09
CA LYS A 64 0.91 -1.26 20.71
C LYS A 64 1.11 -2.74 20.42
N ILE A 65 0.11 -3.37 19.78
CA ILE A 65 0.25 -4.76 19.37
C ILE A 65 1.43 -4.88 18.40
N ASP A 66 2.32 -5.84 18.65
CA ASP A 66 3.35 -6.16 17.68
C ASP A 66 2.79 -6.87 16.44
N SER A 67 3.53 -6.81 15.36
CA SER A 67 3.12 -7.30 14.06
C SER A 67 2.84 -8.81 14.05
N ASP A 68 3.66 -9.59 14.74
CA ASP A 68 3.52 -11.06 14.75
C ASP A 68 2.26 -11.46 15.53
N ARG A 69 2.00 -10.82 16.65
CA ARG A 69 0.80 -11.06 17.45
C ARG A 69 -0.47 -10.59 16.74
N ALA A 70 -0.43 -9.47 16.04
CA ALA A 70 -1.55 -8.99 15.23
C ALA A 70 -1.91 -10.00 14.13
N ARG A 71 -0.89 -10.58 13.50
CA ARG A 71 -1.05 -11.61 12.48
C ARG A 71 -1.65 -12.89 13.05
N GLU A 72 -1.13 -13.40 14.17
CA GLU A 72 -1.68 -14.58 14.83
C GLU A 72 -3.18 -14.40 15.13
N ILE A 73 -3.56 -13.25 15.68
CA ILE A 73 -4.95 -12.92 15.99
C ILE A 73 -5.79 -12.85 14.71
N TYR A 74 -5.28 -12.18 13.67
CA TYR A 74 -5.96 -12.10 12.39
C TYR A 74 -6.16 -13.48 11.77
N ASP A 75 -5.10 -14.30 11.68
CA ASP A 75 -5.16 -15.64 11.11
C ASP A 75 -6.14 -16.54 11.89
N TYR A 76 -6.14 -16.44 13.23
CA TYR A 76 -7.04 -17.20 14.09
C TYR A 76 -8.51 -16.83 13.87
N TYR A 77 -8.83 -15.53 13.75
CA TYR A 77 -10.21 -15.09 13.59
C TYR A 77 -10.70 -15.03 12.14
N SER A 78 -9.82 -15.01 11.16
CA SER A 78 -10.19 -15.00 9.73
C SER A 78 -10.98 -16.25 9.32
N VAL A 79 -10.70 -17.40 9.94
CA VAL A 79 -11.46 -18.65 9.72
C VAL A 79 -12.93 -18.57 10.16
N SER A 80 -13.32 -17.58 10.97
CA SER A 80 -14.70 -17.37 11.37
C SER A 80 -15.60 -16.82 10.27
N GLY A 81 -15.02 -16.29 9.18
CA GLY A 81 -15.75 -15.57 8.13
C GLY A 81 -16.18 -14.15 8.52
N CYS A 82 -15.80 -13.68 9.72
CA CYS A 82 -16.02 -12.30 10.15
C CYS A 82 -15.00 -11.35 9.52
N LYS A 83 -15.42 -10.09 9.31
CA LYS A 83 -14.47 -9.03 8.97
C LYS A 83 -13.66 -8.68 10.21
N VAL A 84 -12.33 -8.73 10.10
CA VAL A 84 -11.41 -8.35 11.19
C VAL A 84 -10.89 -6.95 10.92
N LYS A 85 -11.02 -6.05 11.90
CA LYS A 85 -10.58 -4.65 11.81
C LYS A 85 -9.64 -4.32 12.96
N LEU A 86 -8.64 -3.49 12.68
CA LEU A 86 -7.75 -2.95 13.70
C LEU A 86 -8.28 -1.59 14.17
N TYR A 87 -8.37 -1.42 15.49
CA TYR A 87 -8.71 -0.14 16.10
C TYR A 87 -7.44 0.58 16.52
N ASP A 88 -7.09 1.62 15.77
CA ASP A 88 -5.94 2.47 16.07
C ASP A 88 -6.39 3.57 17.04
N PHE A 89 -5.97 3.47 18.30
CA PHE A 89 -6.25 4.48 19.30
C PHE A 89 -5.18 5.58 19.22
N PRO A 90 -5.56 6.85 18.99
CA PRO A 90 -4.59 7.94 19.00
C PRO A 90 -3.99 8.06 20.40
N ILE A 91 -2.77 7.56 20.57
CA ILE A 91 -1.97 7.78 21.77
C ILE A 91 -1.70 9.29 21.80
N LYS A 92 -2.16 9.98 22.86
CA LYS A 92 -1.68 11.32 23.15
C LYS A 92 -0.15 11.26 23.19
N ALA A 93 0.50 11.79 22.16
CA ALA A 93 1.93 12.06 22.20
C ALA A 93 2.16 12.93 23.45
N GLY A 94 3.03 12.48 24.34
CA GLY A 94 3.43 13.25 25.51
C GLY A 94 3.91 14.63 25.06
N ILE A 95 3.53 15.59 25.86
CA ILE A 95 3.90 16.99 25.79
C ILE A 95 5.40 17.11 25.56
N GLU A 96 5.82 17.48 24.35
CA GLU A 96 7.01 18.28 24.11
C GLU A 96 6.99 18.75 22.63
N SER A 97 7.12 20.07 22.49
CA SER A 97 7.12 20.90 21.29
C SER A 97 5.75 21.29 20.70
N ALA A 98 5.23 22.38 21.27
CA ALA A 98 4.30 23.27 20.63
C ALA A 98 5.02 24.00 19.48
N GLU A 99 4.46 23.94 18.26
CA GLU A 99 4.38 25.10 17.39
C GLU A 99 3.20 24.88 16.44
N GLU A 100 2.35 25.85 16.45
CA GLU A 100 1.11 26.12 15.81
C GLU A 100 0.94 25.53 14.39
N GLU A 101 -0.13 24.73 14.15
CA GLU A 101 -0.91 24.87 12.92
C GLU A 101 -2.28 24.16 13.06
N ASN A 102 -3.33 25.04 13.06
CA ASN A 102 -4.73 24.75 12.78
C ASN A 102 -5.54 23.83 13.71
N GLU A 103 -6.11 24.42 14.75
CA GLU A 103 -7.34 24.03 15.43
C GLU A 103 -8.50 24.01 14.44
N HIS A 104 -8.76 22.93 13.71
CA HIS A 104 -10.06 22.59 13.10
C HIS A 104 -10.04 21.28 12.30
N GLU A 105 -9.17 20.33 12.60
CA GLU A 105 -9.44 18.95 12.23
C GLU A 105 -10.05 18.22 13.44
N GLU A 106 -11.38 18.10 13.44
CA GLU A 106 -12.11 17.19 14.31
C GLU A 106 -11.42 15.83 14.27
N ARG A 107 -10.97 15.39 15.45
CA ARG A 107 -10.35 14.09 15.67
C ARG A 107 -11.33 12.98 15.26
N ARG A 108 -11.41 12.66 13.98
CA ARG A 108 -12.14 11.50 13.50
C ARG A 108 -11.43 10.26 14.01
N ARG A 109 -12.00 9.63 15.02
CA ARG A 109 -11.66 8.28 15.45
C ARG A 109 -12.03 7.35 14.30
N VAL A 110 -11.03 6.83 13.59
CA VAL A 110 -11.25 6.04 12.38
C VAL A 110 -11.09 4.58 12.72
N LEU A 111 -12.18 3.82 12.60
CA LEU A 111 -12.10 2.37 12.45
C LEU A 111 -11.47 2.07 11.10
N LYS A 112 -10.20 1.68 11.12
CA LYS A 112 -9.45 1.35 9.91
C LYS A 112 -9.68 -0.12 9.57
N GLU A 113 -10.16 -0.39 8.36
CA GLU A 113 -10.08 -1.75 7.82
C GLU A 113 -8.60 -2.15 7.71
N ILE A 114 -8.28 -3.39 8.11
CA ILE A 114 -6.93 -3.91 7.99
C ILE A 114 -6.59 -3.91 6.51
N SER A 115 -5.64 -3.08 6.11
CA SER A 115 -5.14 -3.05 4.75
C SER A 115 -4.16 -4.22 4.53
N ILE A 116 -3.92 -4.58 3.26
CA ILE A 116 -2.92 -5.61 2.93
C ILE A 116 -1.53 -5.19 3.45
N GLU A 117 -1.25 -3.89 3.50
CA GLU A 117 -0.01 -3.33 4.03
C GLU A 117 0.11 -3.58 5.53
N ASP A 118 -0.97 -3.48 6.29
CA ASP A 118 -1.01 -3.80 7.71
C ASP A 118 -0.73 -5.30 7.95
N LEU A 119 -1.15 -6.16 7.04
CA LEU A 119 -0.88 -7.62 7.09
C LEU A 119 0.55 -7.99 6.67
N LEU A 120 1.22 -7.16 5.87
CA LEU A 120 2.60 -7.41 5.48
C LEU A 120 3.60 -7.11 6.59
N PHE A 121 3.18 -6.45 7.69
CA PHE A 121 3.96 -6.16 8.90
C PHE A 121 5.37 -5.64 8.63
N ARG A 122 5.55 -4.95 7.51
CA ARG A 122 6.76 -4.24 7.21
C ARG A 122 6.62 -2.83 7.75
N ASN A 123 7.48 -2.47 8.71
CA ASN A 123 7.64 -1.07 9.06
C ASN A 123 7.85 -0.29 7.76
N SER A 124 6.94 0.64 7.46
CA SER A 124 7.12 1.51 6.31
C SER A 124 8.47 2.20 6.48
N MET A 125 9.43 1.90 5.61
CA MET A 125 10.70 2.62 5.61
C MET A 125 10.37 4.08 5.31
N LYS A 126 10.54 4.94 6.30
CA LYS A 126 10.47 6.39 6.10
C LYS A 126 11.71 6.79 5.29
N ILE A 127 11.60 6.68 3.97
CA ILE A 127 12.60 7.25 3.08
C ILE A 127 12.60 8.75 3.34
N ASN A 128 13.77 9.32 3.59
CA ASN A 128 13.95 10.76 3.84
C ASN A 128 13.40 11.54 2.64
N GLY A 129 12.16 12.00 2.73
CA GLY A 129 11.40 12.52 1.60
C GLY A 129 12.03 13.76 0.93
N SER A 130 12.87 14.53 1.66
CA SER A 130 13.61 15.67 1.12
C SER A 130 14.76 15.22 0.20
N ALA A 131 15.62 14.31 0.63
CA ALA A 131 16.75 13.82 -0.17
C ALA A 131 16.27 13.08 -1.43
N THR A 132 15.20 12.30 -1.31
CA THR A 132 14.58 11.62 -2.46
C THR A 132 14.02 12.63 -3.47
N ARG A 133 13.32 13.66 -3.00
CA ARG A 133 12.79 14.72 -3.88
C ARG A 133 13.90 15.46 -4.59
N GLU A 134 14.96 15.83 -3.89
CA GLU A 134 16.12 16.52 -4.45
C GLU A 134 16.82 15.68 -5.51
N PHE A 135 16.98 14.38 -5.27
CA PHE A 135 17.61 13.47 -6.22
C PHE A 135 16.90 13.37 -7.57
N TYR A 136 15.56 13.32 -7.57
CA TYR A 136 14.76 13.20 -8.80
C TYR A 136 14.36 14.54 -9.40
N HIS A 137 14.48 15.63 -8.65
CA HIS A 137 14.10 16.96 -9.11
C HIS A 137 14.89 17.34 -10.37
N GLY A 138 14.17 17.81 -11.39
CA GLY A 138 14.77 18.26 -12.65
C GLY A 138 15.41 17.19 -13.51
N LYS A 139 15.28 15.90 -13.15
CA LYS A 139 15.79 14.75 -13.92
C LYS A 139 14.79 14.27 -14.96
N VAL A 140 15.31 13.69 -16.04
CA VAL A 140 14.51 12.95 -17.02
C VAL A 140 14.45 11.50 -16.55
N VAL A 141 13.24 11.01 -16.26
CA VAL A 141 13.02 9.69 -15.66
C VAL A 141 12.15 8.85 -16.59
N LEU A 142 12.57 7.64 -16.89
CA LEU A 142 11.83 6.67 -17.68
C LEU A 142 11.43 5.49 -16.80
N VAL A 143 10.16 5.05 -16.92
CA VAL A 143 9.62 3.90 -16.20
C VAL A 143 9.11 2.90 -17.20
N THR A 144 9.76 1.74 -17.32
CA THR A 144 9.25 0.62 -18.13
C THR A 144 8.23 -0.17 -17.33
N GLY A 145 7.19 -0.68 -18.00
CA GLY A 145 6.06 -1.30 -17.29
C GLY A 145 5.27 -0.28 -16.45
N GLY A 146 5.27 0.99 -16.88
CA GLY A 146 4.71 2.11 -16.14
C GLY A 146 3.19 2.08 -15.97
N GLY A 147 2.47 1.30 -16.79
CA GLY A 147 1.04 1.03 -16.63
C GLY A 147 0.73 -0.09 -15.63
N GLY A 148 1.73 -0.91 -15.25
CA GLY A 148 1.57 -1.98 -14.27
C GLY A 148 1.38 -1.46 -12.84
N SER A 149 1.01 -2.36 -11.91
CA SER A 149 0.73 -1.98 -10.51
C SER A 149 1.93 -1.31 -9.82
N ILE A 150 3.15 -1.85 -9.98
CA ILE A 150 4.37 -1.27 -9.39
C ILE A 150 4.79 -0.04 -10.19
N GLY A 151 4.86 -0.14 -11.54
CA GLY A 151 5.29 0.95 -12.39
C GLY A 151 4.45 2.21 -12.26
N SER A 152 3.12 2.07 -12.19
CA SER A 152 2.21 3.22 -12.02
C SER A 152 2.39 3.92 -10.67
N GLU A 153 2.67 3.17 -9.60
CA GLU A 153 2.96 3.77 -8.31
C GLU A 153 4.34 4.48 -8.32
N ILE A 154 5.36 3.89 -8.96
CA ILE A 154 6.63 4.58 -9.20
C ILE A 154 6.40 5.91 -9.94
N CYS A 155 5.60 5.89 -11.02
CA CYS A 155 5.26 7.12 -11.75
C CYS A 155 4.61 8.17 -10.86
N ARG A 156 3.66 7.79 -9.99
CA ARG A 156 3.02 8.71 -9.03
C ARG A 156 4.02 9.30 -8.02
N GLN A 157 4.95 8.47 -7.52
CA GLN A 157 5.95 8.93 -6.55
C GLN A 157 6.97 9.88 -7.23
N ILE A 158 7.43 9.55 -8.43
CA ILE A 158 8.35 10.40 -9.19
C ILE A 158 7.70 11.74 -9.58
N ALA A 159 6.43 11.74 -9.97
CA ALA A 159 5.70 12.98 -10.29
C ALA A 159 5.70 13.98 -9.12
N LYS A 160 5.60 13.50 -7.85
CA LYS A 160 5.71 14.35 -6.65
C LYS A 160 7.08 15.02 -6.51
N CYS A 161 8.13 14.45 -7.11
CA CYS A 161 9.49 14.96 -7.04
C CYS A 161 9.78 16.05 -8.09
N LYS A 162 8.80 16.43 -8.92
CA LYS A 162 8.92 17.42 -10.00
C LYS A 162 10.10 17.12 -10.93
N PRO A 163 10.09 15.96 -11.63
CA PRO A 163 11.11 15.66 -12.62
C PRO A 163 11.05 16.67 -13.77
N LYS A 164 12.14 16.80 -14.53
CA LYS A 164 12.15 17.59 -15.77
C LYS A 164 11.18 16.99 -16.81
N LYS A 165 11.18 15.65 -16.89
CA LYS A 165 10.25 14.89 -17.72
C LYS A 165 10.07 13.50 -17.13
N LEU A 166 8.85 12.98 -17.15
CA LEU A 166 8.52 11.60 -16.81
C LEU A 166 8.07 10.88 -18.08
N ILE A 167 8.71 9.76 -18.41
CA ILE A 167 8.37 8.92 -19.55
C ILE A 167 7.82 7.59 -19.05
N ILE A 168 6.61 7.25 -19.46
CA ILE A 168 5.97 5.97 -19.23
C ILE A 168 6.20 5.13 -20.49
N PHE A 169 6.85 3.97 -20.35
CA PHE A 169 7.04 3.02 -21.42
C PHE A 169 6.33 1.72 -21.08
N ASP A 170 5.32 1.34 -21.87
CA ASP A 170 4.54 0.13 -21.59
C ASP A 170 4.09 -0.53 -22.91
N ILE A 171 3.91 -1.84 -22.88
CA ILE A 171 3.37 -2.60 -24.01
C ILE A 171 1.85 -2.52 -24.07
N TYR A 172 1.18 -2.28 -22.91
CA TYR A 172 -0.27 -2.30 -22.79
C TYR A 172 -0.84 -0.88 -22.75
N GLU A 173 -1.41 -0.45 -23.87
CA GLU A 173 -1.86 0.94 -24.07
C GLU A 173 -2.93 1.38 -23.07
N ASN A 174 -3.90 0.51 -22.71
CA ASN A 174 -4.98 0.90 -21.81
C ASN A 174 -4.47 1.31 -20.45
N ASN A 175 -3.58 0.49 -19.84
CA ASN A 175 -3.01 0.81 -18.55
C ASN A 175 -2.10 2.04 -18.61
N ALA A 176 -1.35 2.21 -19.71
CA ALA A 176 -0.53 3.40 -19.93
C ALA A 176 -1.39 4.66 -20.05
N TYR A 177 -2.53 4.57 -20.76
CA TYR A 177 -3.51 5.65 -20.86
C TYR A 177 -4.12 6.00 -19.50
N ASP A 178 -4.53 5.00 -18.70
CA ASP A 178 -5.14 5.23 -17.39
C ASP A 178 -4.21 6.00 -16.44
N ILE A 179 -2.94 5.62 -16.38
CA ILE A 179 -1.96 6.33 -15.54
C ILE A 179 -1.65 7.72 -16.11
N GLU A 180 -1.61 7.88 -17.42
CA GLU A 180 -1.47 9.19 -18.07
C GLU A 180 -2.60 10.13 -17.67
N GLN A 181 -3.87 9.70 -17.81
CA GLN A 181 -5.04 10.51 -17.45
C GLN A 181 -5.03 10.86 -15.95
N SER A 182 -4.70 9.89 -15.09
CA SER A 182 -4.57 10.12 -13.66
C SER A 182 -3.53 11.19 -13.32
N LEU A 183 -2.35 11.14 -13.93
CA LEU A 183 -1.28 12.11 -13.71
C LEU A 183 -1.60 13.48 -14.31
N LYS A 184 -2.19 13.52 -15.51
CA LYS A 184 -2.67 14.78 -16.13
C LYS A 184 -3.75 15.46 -15.29
N TYR A 185 -4.68 14.68 -14.73
CA TYR A 185 -5.71 15.21 -13.83
C TYR A 185 -5.11 15.85 -12.56
N MET A 186 -4.09 15.19 -11.97
CA MET A 186 -3.46 15.66 -10.72
C MET A 186 -2.51 16.85 -10.92
N TYR A 187 -1.76 16.87 -12.01
CA TYR A 187 -0.66 17.82 -12.19
C TYR A 187 -0.85 18.82 -13.34
N GLY A 188 -1.73 18.52 -14.30
CA GLY A 188 -1.94 19.36 -15.49
C GLY A 188 -0.61 19.63 -16.23
N ASP A 189 -0.42 20.87 -16.66
CA ASP A 189 0.78 21.32 -17.37
C ASP A 189 2.03 21.44 -16.48
N LYS A 190 1.92 21.18 -15.18
CA LYS A 190 3.06 21.23 -14.25
C LYS A 190 3.96 20.01 -14.33
N LEU A 191 3.51 18.93 -14.98
CA LEU A 191 4.26 17.72 -15.21
C LEU A 191 4.46 17.50 -16.70
N ASP A 192 5.71 17.59 -17.17
CA ASP A 192 6.07 17.20 -18.53
C ASP A 192 6.07 15.67 -18.62
N LEU A 193 4.99 15.11 -19.15
CA LEU A 193 4.70 13.69 -19.21
C LEU A 193 4.67 13.21 -20.66
N ALA A 194 5.35 12.11 -20.94
CA ALA A 194 5.28 11.40 -22.21
C ALA A 194 4.88 9.93 -21.98
N VAL A 195 4.10 9.39 -22.89
CA VAL A 195 3.74 7.97 -22.91
C VAL A 195 4.19 7.37 -24.23
N GLU A 196 4.96 6.29 -24.14
CA GLU A 196 5.52 5.56 -25.26
C GLU A 196 5.07 4.11 -25.22
N ILE A 197 4.37 3.68 -26.24
CA ILE A 197 3.94 2.29 -26.34
C ILE A 197 5.04 1.46 -27.02
N GLY A 198 5.42 0.37 -26.38
CA GLY A 198 6.44 -0.52 -26.88
C GLY A 198 6.77 -1.66 -25.93
N SER A 199 7.45 -2.67 -26.45
CA SER A 199 7.90 -3.84 -25.68
C SER A 199 9.38 -3.70 -25.31
N VAL A 200 9.76 -4.04 -24.09
CA VAL A 200 11.16 -4.14 -23.68
C VAL A 200 11.94 -5.22 -24.44
N ARG A 201 11.24 -6.12 -25.13
CA ARG A 201 11.84 -7.11 -26.03
C ARG A 201 12.30 -6.50 -27.35
N ASP A 202 11.72 -5.35 -27.73
CA ASP A 202 12.06 -4.61 -28.96
C ASP A 202 13.18 -3.62 -28.66
N ARG A 203 14.41 -4.05 -28.97
CA ARG A 203 15.63 -3.28 -28.72
C ARG A 203 15.66 -2.00 -29.56
N ASP A 204 15.20 -2.03 -30.80
CA ASP A 204 15.22 -0.88 -31.71
C ASP A 204 14.23 0.20 -31.23
N ARG A 205 13.08 -0.21 -30.71
CA ARG A 205 12.11 0.70 -30.09
C ARG A 205 12.68 1.34 -28.82
N LEU A 206 13.32 0.56 -27.95
CA LEU A 206 14.02 1.10 -26.78
C LEU A 206 15.12 2.09 -27.21
N ASP A 207 15.95 1.72 -28.18
CA ASP A 207 17.02 2.59 -28.69
C ASP A 207 16.47 3.94 -29.19
N SER A 208 15.38 3.91 -29.95
CA SER A 208 14.72 5.12 -30.45
C SER A 208 14.20 6.02 -29.31
N VAL A 209 13.57 5.43 -28.28
CA VAL A 209 13.04 6.16 -27.13
C VAL A 209 14.17 6.77 -26.33
N PHE A 210 15.23 6.00 -26.04
CA PHE A 210 16.38 6.51 -25.29
C PHE A 210 17.19 7.56 -26.07
N ALA A 211 17.30 7.40 -27.39
CA ALA A 211 17.94 8.40 -28.25
C ALA A 211 17.20 9.76 -28.19
N TYR A 212 15.87 9.72 -28.20
CA TYR A 212 15.04 10.92 -28.22
C TYR A 212 14.96 11.60 -26.86
N TYR A 213 14.67 10.85 -25.78
CA TYR A 213 14.40 11.44 -24.46
C TYR A 213 15.64 11.59 -23.58
N ARG A 214 16.72 10.82 -23.83
CA ARG A 214 17.95 10.82 -23.04
C ARG A 214 17.67 10.73 -21.53
N PRO A 215 17.00 9.66 -21.06
CA PRO A 215 16.71 9.52 -19.65
C PRO A 215 17.97 9.42 -18.82
N GLN A 216 17.97 10.11 -17.68
CA GLN A 216 19.06 10.04 -16.71
C GLN A 216 18.83 8.93 -15.68
N ILE A 217 17.57 8.60 -15.43
CA ILE A 217 17.17 7.57 -14.49
C ILE A 217 16.16 6.66 -15.15
N VAL A 218 16.35 5.36 -14.97
CA VAL A 218 15.43 4.32 -15.49
C VAL A 218 14.97 3.43 -14.37
N PHE A 219 13.65 3.28 -14.25
CA PHE A 219 13.04 2.24 -13.44
C PHE A 219 12.52 1.13 -14.35
N HIS A 220 12.99 -0.09 -14.12
CA HIS A 220 12.56 -1.24 -14.91
C HIS A 220 11.57 -2.10 -14.11
N ALA A 221 10.27 -1.94 -14.43
CA ALA A 221 9.18 -2.70 -13.79
C ALA A 221 8.40 -3.58 -14.79
N ALA A 222 8.91 -3.72 -16.02
CA ALA A 222 8.28 -4.52 -17.07
C ALA A 222 8.66 -6.00 -16.92
N ALA A 223 7.82 -6.77 -16.23
CA ALA A 223 8.05 -8.21 -16.04
C ALA A 223 6.75 -9.01 -16.06
N HIS A 224 6.80 -10.23 -16.57
CA HIS A 224 5.76 -11.24 -16.35
C HIS A 224 5.96 -11.86 -14.98
N LYS A 225 4.98 -11.71 -14.06
CA LYS A 225 5.13 -12.08 -12.64
C LYS A 225 4.29 -13.29 -12.20
N HIS A 226 3.25 -13.65 -12.97
CA HIS A 226 2.36 -14.75 -12.59
C HIS A 226 3.00 -16.10 -12.88
N VAL A 227 3.63 -16.68 -11.87
CA VAL A 227 4.40 -17.93 -11.95
C VAL A 227 3.59 -19.06 -12.62
N PRO A 228 2.34 -19.39 -12.22
CA PRO A 228 1.60 -20.48 -12.86
C PRO A 228 1.41 -20.30 -14.37
N LEU A 229 1.24 -19.07 -14.87
CA LEU A 229 1.16 -18.80 -16.29
C LEU A 229 2.52 -18.95 -16.99
N MET A 230 3.58 -18.57 -16.30
CA MET A 230 4.92 -18.63 -16.85
C MET A 230 5.50 -20.06 -16.86
N GLU A 231 5.04 -20.95 -15.99
CA GLU A 231 5.36 -22.38 -16.05
C GLU A 231 4.87 -23.04 -17.33
N HIS A 232 3.74 -22.58 -17.87
CA HIS A 232 3.22 -23.02 -19.16
C HIS A 232 3.75 -22.21 -20.36
N SER A 233 4.33 -21.03 -20.11
CA SER A 233 4.81 -20.09 -21.12
C SER A 233 6.25 -19.65 -20.81
N ASN A 234 7.11 -20.59 -20.47
CA ASN A 234 8.48 -20.33 -19.98
C ASN A 234 9.34 -19.56 -21.01
N CYS A 235 9.19 -19.84 -22.31
CA CYS A 235 9.89 -19.09 -23.35
C CYS A 235 9.52 -17.59 -23.36
N GLU A 236 8.26 -17.26 -23.09
CA GLU A 236 7.82 -15.85 -23.01
C GLU A 236 8.36 -15.18 -21.74
N ALA A 237 8.44 -15.91 -20.63
CA ALA A 237 9.11 -15.42 -19.43
C ALA A 237 10.58 -15.10 -19.68
N VAL A 238 11.32 -15.97 -20.36
CA VAL A 238 12.73 -15.74 -20.72
C VAL A 238 12.85 -14.54 -21.66
N LYS A 239 12.05 -14.49 -22.74
CA LYS A 239 12.10 -13.37 -23.69
C LYS A 239 11.81 -12.02 -23.02
N ASN A 240 10.84 -11.97 -22.13
CA ASN A 240 10.47 -10.71 -21.49
C ASN A 240 11.36 -10.37 -20.29
N ASN A 241 11.52 -11.31 -19.34
CA ASN A 241 12.16 -11.01 -18.06
C ASN A 241 13.69 -11.08 -18.14
N VAL A 242 14.26 -11.90 -19.04
CA VAL A 242 15.71 -11.98 -19.23
C VAL A 242 16.15 -11.03 -20.36
N PHE A 243 15.69 -11.29 -21.58
CA PHE A 243 16.13 -10.47 -22.72
C PHE A 243 15.57 -9.05 -22.68
N GLY A 244 14.33 -8.84 -22.21
CA GLY A 244 13.78 -7.51 -22.05
C GLY A 244 14.55 -6.68 -21.02
N THR A 245 14.96 -7.27 -19.90
CA THR A 245 15.82 -6.61 -18.92
C THR A 245 17.21 -6.32 -19.48
N TYR A 246 17.80 -7.31 -20.16
CA TYR A 246 19.10 -7.15 -20.84
C TYR A 246 19.07 -6.00 -21.85
N ASN A 247 18.10 -6.00 -22.78
CA ASN A 247 17.97 -4.93 -23.77
C ASN A 247 17.83 -3.55 -23.12
N THR A 248 17.00 -3.46 -22.07
CA THR A 248 16.78 -2.18 -21.39
C THR A 248 18.06 -1.68 -20.70
N ALA A 249 18.80 -2.57 -20.04
CA ALA A 249 20.05 -2.24 -19.37
C ALA A 249 21.16 -1.88 -20.38
N ASP A 250 21.31 -2.64 -21.47
CA ASP A 250 22.29 -2.41 -22.54
C ASP A 250 22.04 -1.06 -23.24
N VAL A 251 20.79 -0.74 -23.53
CA VAL A 251 20.42 0.56 -24.09
C VAL A 251 20.64 1.69 -23.07
N ALA A 252 20.32 1.46 -21.80
CA ALA A 252 20.58 2.43 -20.73
C ALA A 252 22.08 2.75 -20.60
N GLU A 253 22.95 1.75 -20.65
CA GLU A 253 24.41 1.92 -20.66
C GLU A 253 24.86 2.70 -21.90
N LYS A 254 24.40 2.30 -23.10
CA LYS A 254 24.71 2.98 -24.36
C LYS A 254 24.43 4.48 -24.32
N TYR A 255 23.35 4.89 -23.67
CA TYR A 255 22.94 6.30 -23.58
C TYR A 255 23.38 7.02 -22.30
N GLY A 256 24.20 6.38 -21.47
CA GLY A 256 24.83 6.99 -20.30
C GLY A 256 23.82 7.31 -19.19
N VAL A 257 22.89 6.40 -18.92
CA VAL A 257 21.93 6.54 -17.81
C VAL A 257 22.67 6.54 -16.48
N ASP A 258 22.40 7.54 -15.63
CA ASP A 258 23.08 7.70 -14.33
C ASP A 258 22.70 6.57 -13.34
N LYS A 259 21.44 6.12 -13.37
CA LYS A 259 20.89 5.10 -12.48
C LYS A 259 19.87 4.22 -13.21
N PHE A 260 20.08 2.90 -13.03
CA PHE A 260 19.19 1.86 -13.54
C PHE A 260 18.70 0.96 -12.36
#